data_e7ef1489a4a411bc1db98a3eaf3c1154
#
_entry.id   e7ef1489a4a411bc1db98a3eaf3c1154
#
_cell.length_a   1.000
_cell.length_b   1.000
_cell.length_c   1.000
_cell.angle_alpha   90.00
_cell.angle_beta   90.00
_cell.angle_gamma   90.00
#
_symmetry.space_group_name_H-M   'P 1'
#
loop_
_entity.id
_entity.type
_entity.pdbx_description
1 polymer ?
#
loop_
_entity_poly.entity_id
_entity_poly.type
_entity_poly.pdbx_seq_one_letter_code
_entity_poly.pdbx_strand_id
1 'polypeptide(L)'
;EMRASMALAWVYALRMLGMFLVLPVLALYAASLPDAGDNKMLIGLAMGMYGLTQALLQLPLGMASDCFGRKKVIYLGLLVFAVGSFMAAVATSLPMLVLARAIQGAGAVSAAVTALVADLTREEVRTRAMAMIGLSIGLTFSASLVISPLLSEYIGVAGLFVLTGVLTLLSILVVKFLVPDPVRSKLHEDAEVQPARFGEVLKNKELLRLNFGIFALQCGMMALFTSLPFALQDLGLNKAHHWQVYLPATLIGLVLMIPAIIVGETRNKLKQIFLLGIALIFASQLGLLFGLHSVWLIGLSLIVYFIGFNILEASQPSLVSKIAPAELKGTAMGVYNTMQSVGLFGGGALGGLLFHHYGFNGVFVFCSVLIGAWFAIAAVAPA
;
A
#
# COMPACT_ATOMS: atom_id res chain seq x y z
N GLU A 1 -0.72 15.50 -23.15
CA GLU A 1 -1.30 14.43 -22.35
C GLU A 1 -0.22 13.52 -21.75
N MET A 2 0.61 12.85 -22.57
CA MET A 2 1.64 11.93 -22.10
C MET A 2 2.63 12.56 -21.10
N ARG A 3 3.08 13.80 -21.33
CA ARG A 3 3.97 14.52 -20.40
C ARG A 3 3.30 14.81 -19.06
N ALA A 4 2.04 15.21 -19.07
CA ALA A 4 1.28 15.45 -17.85
C ALA A 4 1.04 14.15 -17.05
N SER A 5 0.69 13.06 -17.74
CA SER A 5 0.52 11.74 -17.13
C SER A 5 1.83 11.24 -16.51
N MET A 6 2.96 11.46 -17.19
CA MET A 6 4.29 11.10 -16.69
C MET A 6 4.67 11.93 -15.47
N ALA A 7 4.40 13.25 -15.48
CA ALA A 7 4.63 14.11 -14.32
C ALA A 7 3.79 13.68 -13.11
N LEU A 8 2.51 13.34 -13.31
CA LEU A 8 1.63 12.84 -12.24
C LEU A 8 2.05 11.46 -11.74
N ALA A 9 2.50 10.57 -12.62
CA ALA A 9 3.09 9.29 -12.22
C ALA A 9 4.36 9.49 -11.36
N TRP A 10 5.21 10.46 -11.69
CA TRP A 10 6.35 10.86 -10.89
C TRP A 10 5.96 11.41 -9.51
N VAL A 11 4.94 12.27 -9.44
CA VAL A 11 4.41 12.79 -8.17
C VAL A 11 3.91 11.66 -7.30
N TYR A 12 3.19 10.73 -7.90
CA TYR A 12 2.67 9.55 -7.22
C TYR A 12 3.82 8.66 -6.72
N ALA A 13 4.82 8.41 -7.58
CA ALA A 13 6.02 7.64 -7.24
C ALA A 13 6.81 8.26 -6.10
N LEU A 14 7.09 9.58 -6.15
CA LEU A 14 7.83 10.30 -5.10
C LEU A 14 7.11 10.24 -3.75
N ARG A 15 5.77 10.41 -3.76
CA ARG A 15 4.97 10.29 -2.55
C ARG A 15 4.98 8.86 -1.99
N MET A 16 4.77 7.86 -2.87
CA MET A 16 4.77 6.45 -2.47
C MET A 16 6.16 5.98 -2.03
N LEU A 17 7.22 6.46 -2.69
CA LEU A 17 8.59 6.21 -2.25
C LEU A 17 8.77 6.66 -0.80
N GLY A 18 8.33 7.89 -0.49
CA GLY A 18 8.40 8.41 0.87
C GLY A 18 7.67 7.55 1.90
N MET A 19 6.50 7.02 1.54
CA MET A 19 5.74 6.14 2.41
C MET A 19 6.41 4.76 2.59
N PHE A 20 6.84 4.17 1.50
CA PHE A 20 7.41 2.81 1.50
C PHE A 20 8.84 2.75 2.04
N LEU A 21 9.64 3.84 1.91
CA LEU A 21 10.99 3.92 2.47
C LEU A 21 11.04 3.69 3.99
N VAL A 22 9.98 3.99 4.70
CA VAL A 22 9.97 3.82 6.16
C VAL A 22 9.48 2.45 6.57
N LEU A 23 8.67 1.79 5.73
CA LEU A 23 7.95 0.55 6.07
C LEU A 23 8.85 -0.57 6.63
N PRO A 24 9.96 -0.98 5.98
CA PRO A 24 10.75 -2.13 6.45
C PRO A 24 11.59 -1.86 7.70
N VAL A 25 11.77 -0.61 8.07
CA VAL A 25 12.62 -0.20 9.21
C VAL A 25 11.83 0.43 10.36
N LEU A 26 10.56 0.78 10.13
CA LEU A 26 9.74 1.54 11.07
C LEU A 26 9.48 0.78 12.36
N ALA A 27 9.19 -0.52 12.30
CA ALA A 27 8.88 -1.32 13.49
C ALA A 27 10.07 -1.36 14.46
N LEU A 28 11.29 -1.58 13.96
CA LEU A 28 12.50 -1.57 14.76
C LEU A 28 12.85 -0.17 15.30
N TYR A 29 12.61 0.87 14.48
CA TYR A 29 12.80 2.25 14.92
C TYR A 29 11.82 2.62 16.04
N ALA A 30 10.54 2.29 15.88
CA ALA A 30 9.53 2.52 16.90
C ALA A 30 9.88 1.81 18.21
N ALA A 31 10.42 0.58 18.15
CA ALA A 31 10.89 -0.16 19.31
C ALA A 31 12.14 0.44 19.98
N SER A 32 12.93 1.22 19.25
CA SER A 32 14.13 1.87 19.78
C SER A 32 13.85 3.20 20.52
N LEU A 33 12.61 3.70 20.48
CA LEU A 33 12.23 4.92 21.19
C LEU A 33 12.19 4.68 22.72
N PRO A 34 12.58 5.69 23.53
CA PRO A 34 12.78 5.50 24.99
C PRO A 34 11.56 5.00 25.75
N ASP A 35 10.36 5.35 25.28
CA ASP A 35 9.09 5.02 25.92
C ASP A 35 8.37 3.81 25.27
N ALA A 36 9.01 3.19 24.29
CA ALA A 36 8.43 2.03 23.62
C ALA A 36 8.33 0.82 24.53
N GLY A 37 9.33 0.60 25.38
CA GLY A 37 9.42 -0.60 26.23
C GLY A 37 9.18 -1.87 25.41
N ASP A 38 8.39 -2.78 25.97
CA ASP A 38 7.97 -4.01 25.27
C ASP A 38 6.55 -3.91 24.64
N ASN A 39 6.08 -2.67 24.40
CA ASN A 39 4.73 -2.40 23.92
C ASN A 39 4.61 -2.59 22.40
N LYS A 40 4.59 -3.84 21.96
CA LYS A 40 4.42 -4.20 20.52
C LYS A 40 3.09 -3.72 19.94
N MET A 41 2.06 -3.57 20.78
CA MET A 41 0.76 -3.04 20.34
C MET A 41 0.89 -1.59 19.87
N LEU A 42 1.58 -0.73 20.61
CA LEU A 42 1.75 0.67 20.24
C LEU A 42 2.68 0.83 19.02
N ILE A 43 3.67 -0.06 18.88
CA ILE A 43 4.48 -0.17 17.67
C ILE A 43 3.60 -0.50 16.46
N GLY A 44 2.71 -1.48 16.58
CA GLY A 44 1.75 -1.83 15.53
C GLY A 44 0.80 -0.68 15.18
N LEU A 45 0.37 0.12 16.17
CA LEU A 45 -0.40 1.34 15.92
C LEU A 45 0.42 2.37 15.13
N ALA A 46 1.70 2.57 15.44
CA ALA A 46 2.57 3.46 14.66
C ALA A 46 2.70 2.98 13.19
N MET A 47 2.72 1.67 12.97
CA MET A 47 2.70 1.09 11.62
C MET A 47 1.39 1.36 10.88
N GLY A 48 0.24 1.12 11.54
CA GLY A 48 -1.08 1.14 10.91
C GLY A 48 -1.77 2.51 10.88
N MET A 49 -1.44 3.45 11.77
CA MET A 49 -2.18 4.70 11.96
C MET A 49 -2.27 5.55 10.69
N TYR A 50 -1.25 5.52 9.85
CA TYR A 50 -1.28 6.10 8.51
C TYR A 50 -2.47 5.59 7.70
N GLY A 51 -2.71 4.27 7.71
CA GLY A 51 -3.84 3.65 6.99
C GLY A 51 -5.20 4.10 7.51
N LEU A 52 -5.37 4.26 8.83
CA LEU A 52 -6.63 4.70 9.43
C LEU A 52 -7.03 6.09 8.94
N THR A 53 -6.16 7.06 9.07
CA THR A 53 -6.45 8.44 8.67
C THR A 53 -6.58 8.59 7.17
N GLN A 54 -5.81 7.82 6.39
CA GLN A 54 -5.99 7.74 4.94
C GLN A 54 -7.36 7.16 4.58
N ALA A 55 -7.80 6.07 5.22
CA ALA A 55 -9.12 5.49 4.97
C ALA A 55 -10.26 6.47 5.22
N LEU A 56 -10.16 7.23 6.33
CA LEU A 56 -11.19 8.21 6.71
C LEU A 56 -11.23 9.43 5.78
N LEU A 57 -10.08 9.89 5.30
CA LEU A 57 -9.99 11.17 4.59
C LEU A 57 -9.87 11.03 3.07
N GLN A 58 -9.57 9.85 2.54
CA GLN A 58 -9.38 9.65 1.10
C GLN A 58 -10.61 10.02 0.28
N LEU A 59 -11.79 9.57 0.68
CA LEU A 59 -13.05 9.90 0.00
C LEU A 59 -13.45 11.38 0.20
N PRO A 60 -13.47 11.94 1.43
CA PRO A 60 -13.72 13.36 1.64
C PRO A 60 -12.78 14.28 0.86
N LEU A 61 -11.48 13.99 0.82
CA LEU A 61 -10.53 14.80 0.06
C LEU A 61 -10.71 14.62 -1.46
N GLY A 62 -11.10 13.43 -1.92
CA GLY A 62 -11.50 13.20 -3.30
C GLY A 62 -12.65 14.12 -3.70
N MET A 63 -13.75 14.11 -2.94
CA MET A 63 -14.92 14.99 -3.15
C MET A 63 -14.57 16.48 -3.01
N ALA A 64 -13.77 16.86 -2.02
CA ALA A 64 -13.30 18.23 -1.86
C ALA A 64 -12.52 18.71 -3.09
N SER A 65 -11.79 17.81 -3.76
CA SER A 65 -11.04 18.14 -4.97
C SER A 65 -11.94 18.46 -6.16
N ASP A 66 -13.17 17.91 -6.19
CA ASP A 66 -14.18 18.25 -7.19
C ASP A 66 -14.73 19.68 -6.97
N CYS A 67 -14.93 20.07 -5.71
CA CYS A 67 -15.52 21.36 -5.34
C CYS A 67 -14.49 22.51 -5.33
N PHE A 68 -13.31 22.29 -4.72
CA PHE A 68 -12.30 23.33 -4.50
C PHE A 68 -11.20 23.37 -5.56
N GLY A 69 -11.18 22.39 -6.46
CA GLY A 69 -10.19 22.23 -7.53
C GLY A 69 -9.09 21.22 -7.18
N ARG A 70 -8.78 20.35 -8.15
CA ARG A 70 -7.85 19.21 -8.03
C ARG A 70 -6.52 19.59 -7.42
N LYS A 71 -5.83 20.57 -8.02
CA LYS A 71 -4.48 20.97 -7.58
C LYS A 71 -4.44 21.55 -6.17
N LYS A 72 -5.44 22.33 -5.77
CA LYS A 72 -5.47 22.92 -4.44
C LYS A 72 -5.53 21.87 -3.34
N VAL A 73 -6.38 20.85 -3.53
CA VAL A 73 -6.49 19.74 -2.57
C VAL A 73 -5.23 18.87 -2.59
N ILE A 74 -4.62 18.65 -3.77
CA ILE A 74 -3.33 17.95 -3.87
C ILE A 74 -2.24 18.71 -3.10
N TYR A 75 -2.13 20.02 -3.27
CA TYR A 75 -1.15 20.83 -2.51
C TYR A 75 -1.38 20.74 -1.00
N LEU A 76 -2.63 20.89 -0.54
CA LEU A 76 -2.97 20.78 0.86
C LEU A 76 -2.57 19.41 1.43
N GLY A 77 -2.97 18.34 0.76
CA GLY A 77 -2.65 16.99 1.22
C GLY A 77 -1.16 16.68 1.22
N LEU A 78 -0.40 17.12 0.20
CA LEU A 78 1.05 16.97 0.18
C LEU A 78 1.72 17.80 1.30
N LEU A 79 1.22 19.00 1.61
CA LEU A 79 1.73 19.79 2.75
C LEU A 79 1.46 19.08 4.07
N VAL A 80 0.24 18.56 4.29
CA VAL A 80 -0.11 17.80 5.50
C VAL A 80 0.78 16.57 5.64
N PHE A 81 1.01 15.84 4.54
CA PHE A 81 1.91 14.70 4.52
C PHE A 81 3.35 15.09 4.86
N ALA A 82 3.87 16.19 4.31
CA ALA A 82 5.21 16.69 4.61
C ALA A 82 5.36 17.10 6.08
N VAL A 83 4.36 17.80 6.65
CA VAL A 83 4.32 18.15 8.08
C VAL A 83 4.38 16.90 8.95
N GLY A 84 3.57 15.89 8.66
CA GLY A 84 3.60 14.61 9.37
C GLY A 84 4.96 13.93 9.25
N SER A 85 5.61 14.00 8.07
CA SER A 85 6.94 13.43 7.85
C SER A 85 8.01 14.13 8.70
N PHE A 86 8.05 15.45 8.71
CA PHE A 86 9.00 16.19 9.55
C PHE A 86 8.73 16.02 11.04
N MET A 87 7.45 15.92 11.44
CA MET A 87 7.09 15.61 12.82
C MET A 87 7.57 14.21 13.22
N ALA A 88 7.46 13.21 12.35
CA ALA A 88 7.98 11.87 12.58
C ALA A 88 9.52 11.85 12.68
N ALA A 89 10.21 12.71 11.92
CA ALA A 89 11.67 12.82 11.96
C ALA A 89 12.19 13.33 13.30
N VAL A 90 11.44 14.21 13.97
CA VAL A 90 11.81 14.75 15.30
C VAL A 90 11.09 14.06 16.44
N ALA A 91 10.39 12.96 16.19
CA ALA A 91 9.67 12.23 17.22
C ALA A 91 10.64 11.62 18.26
N THR A 92 10.46 12.00 19.51
CA THR A 92 11.24 11.52 20.67
C THR A 92 10.49 10.48 21.51
N SER A 93 9.20 10.28 21.19
CA SER A 93 8.32 9.33 21.88
C SER A 93 7.47 8.53 20.89
N LEU A 94 7.04 7.35 21.29
CA LEU A 94 6.22 6.48 20.47
C LEU A 94 4.82 7.09 20.21
N PRO A 95 4.11 7.69 21.18
CA PRO A 95 2.86 8.40 20.92
C PRO A 95 3.01 9.55 19.91
N MET A 96 4.12 10.30 19.97
CA MET A 96 4.41 11.35 18.99
C MET A 96 4.60 10.78 17.60
N LEU A 97 5.28 9.63 17.48
CA LEU A 97 5.42 8.92 16.21
C LEU A 97 4.05 8.46 15.67
N VAL A 98 3.19 7.89 16.52
CA VAL A 98 1.82 7.49 16.14
C VAL A 98 1.03 8.69 15.62
N LEU A 99 1.09 9.85 16.30
CA LEU A 99 0.43 11.08 15.86
C LEU A 99 0.99 11.59 14.53
N ALA A 100 2.31 11.57 14.37
CA ALA A 100 2.95 11.97 13.13
C ALA A 100 2.51 11.08 11.95
N ARG A 101 2.38 9.77 12.15
CA ARG A 101 1.85 8.81 11.17
C ARG A 101 0.37 9.09 10.85
N ALA A 102 -0.42 9.47 11.84
CA ALA A 102 -1.80 9.89 11.61
C ALA A 102 -1.88 11.15 10.72
N ILE A 103 -1.04 12.14 10.99
CA ILE A 103 -0.97 13.37 10.17
C ILE A 103 -0.49 13.04 8.75
N GLN A 104 0.51 12.18 8.58
CA GLN A 104 0.94 11.73 7.24
C GLN A 104 -0.22 11.10 6.46
N GLY A 105 -0.98 10.19 7.08
CA GLY A 105 -2.13 9.55 6.44
C GLY A 105 -3.26 10.52 6.11
N ALA A 106 -3.44 11.57 6.91
CA ALA A 106 -4.40 12.64 6.62
C ALA A 106 -4.10 13.41 5.32
N GLY A 107 -2.86 13.36 4.84
CA GLY A 107 -2.47 13.86 3.53
C GLY A 107 -2.88 12.97 2.34
N ALA A 108 -4.00 12.26 2.42
CA ALA A 108 -4.50 11.31 1.42
C ALA A 108 -4.92 12.02 0.11
N VAL A 109 -4.03 12.09 -0.87
CA VAL A 109 -4.28 12.75 -2.16
C VAL A 109 -4.51 11.78 -3.32
N SER A 110 -4.50 10.47 -3.08
CA SER A 110 -4.56 9.46 -4.14
C SER A 110 -5.78 9.64 -5.03
N ALA A 111 -6.96 9.86 -4.44
CA ALA A 111 -8.20 10.07 -5.19
C ALA A 111 -8.13 11.34 -6.05
N ALA A 112 -7.63 12.46 -5.50
CA ALA A 112 -7.50 13.72 -6.23
C ALA A 112 -6.48 13.63 -7.39
N VAL A 113 -5.37 12.92 -7.19
CA VAL A 113 -4.36 12.70 -8.25
C VAL A 113 -4.94 11.82 -9.37
N THR A 114 -5.62 10.73 -9.02
CA THR A 114 -6.27 9.84 -10.00
C THR A 114 -7.31 10.60 -10.82
N ALA A 115 -8.13 11.41 -10.17
CA ALA A 115 -9.11 12.25 -10.84
C ALA A 115 -8.44 13.31 -11.76
N LEU A 116 -7.34 13.93 -11.32
CA LEU A 116 -6.58 14.86 -12.16
C LEU A 116 -5.98 14.17 -13.38
N VAL A 117 -5.53 12.93 -13.27
CA VAL A 117 -5.07 12.15 -14.43
C VAL A 117 -6.23 11.93 -15.42
N ALA A 118 -7.43 11.58 -14.91
CA ALA A 118 -8.61 11.42 -15.73
C ALA A 118 -9.00 12.73 -16.48
N ASP A 119 -8.91 13.87 -15.78
CA ASP A 119 -9.22 15.19 -16.36
C ASP A 119 -8.21 15.61 -17.45
N LEU A 120 -6.97 15.15 -17.39
CA LEU A 120 -5.88 15.51 -18.32
C LEU A 120 -5.64 14.50 -19.43
N THR A 121 -6.38 13.37 -19.44
CA THR A 121 -6.21 12.29 -20.42
C THR A 121 -7.52 11.96 -21.13
N ARG A 122 -7.42 11.72 -22.44
CA ARG A 122 -8.56 11.20 -23.23
C ARG A 122 -8.83 9.74 -22.85
N GLU A 123 -10.06 9.27 -23.08
CA GLU A 123 -10.47 7.90 -22.73
C GLU A 123 -9.54 6.82 -23.32
N GLU A 124 -9.10 7.00 -24.58
CA GLU A 124 -8.25 6.03 -25.29
C GLU A 124 -6.88 5.84 -24.65
N VAL A 125 -6.35 6.86 -23.96
CA VAL A 125 -5.02 6.81 -23.32
C VAL A 125 -5.09 6.71 -21.81
N ARG A 126 -6.28 6.89 -21.20
CA ARG A 126 -6.48 6.87 -19.73
C ARG A 126 -6.04 5.57 -19.11
N THR A 127 -6.37 4.43 -19.71
CA THR A 127 -5.96 3.10 -19.22
C THR A 127 -4.45 2.97 -19.17
N ARG A 128 -3.73 3.50 -20.17
CA ARG A 128 -2.26 3.50 -20.16
C ARG A 128 -1.68 4.41 -19.09
N ALA A 129 -2.28 5.58 -18.89
CA ALA A 129 -1.86 6.51 -17.83
C ALA A 129 -2.04 5.90 -16.43
N MET A 130 -3.17 5.24 -16.18
CA MET A 130 -3.43 4.53 -14.92
C MET A 130 -2.48 3.34 -14.72
N ALA A 131 -2.19 2.59 -15.78
CA ALA A 131 -1.21 1.49 -15.74
C ALA A 131 0.21 2.01 -15.40
N MET A 132 0.60 3.17 -15.92
CA MET A 132 1.89 3.81 -15.58
C MET A 132 1.96 4.17 -14.08
N ILE A 133 0.87 4.69 -13.50
CA ILE A 133 0.80 4.96 -12.05
C ILE A 133 0.95 3.65 -11.27
N GLY A 134 0.19 2.62 -11.61
CA GLY A 134 0.27 1.32 -10.95
C GLY A 134 1.67 0.71 -11.02
N LEU A 135 2.31 0.74 -12.18
CA LEU A 135 3.69 0.28 -12.37
C LEU A 135 4.68 1.08 -11.51
N SER A 136 4.52 2.41 -11.46
CA SER A 136 5.39 3.27 -10.64
C SER A 136 5.26 2.96 -9.15
N ILE A 137 4.07 2.63 -8.66
CA ILE A 137 3.83 2.22 -7.27
C ILE A 137 4.57 0.91 -6.97
N GLY A 138 4.40 -0.12 -7.81
CA GLY A 138 5.03 -1.42 -7.63
C GLY A 138 6.56 -1.36 -7.65
N LEU A 139 7.14 -0.63 -8.61
CA LEU A 139 8.58 -0.39 -8.69
C LEU A 139 9.10 0.37 -7.47
N THR A 140 8.38 1.41 -7.05
CA THR A 140 8.74 2.21 -5.88
C THR A 140 8.70 1.39 -4.60
N PHE A 141 7.67 0.55 -4.43
CA PHE A 141 7.57 -0.36 -3.30
C PHE A 141 8.77 -1.33 -3.25
N SER A 142 9.05 -2.01 -4.35
CA SER A 142 10.16 -2.98 -4.44
C SER A 142 11.52 -2.31 -4.20
N ALA A 143 11.74 -1.13 -4.80
CA ALA A 143 12.96 -0.36 -4.59
C ALA A 143 13.11 0.09 -3.12
N SER A 144 12.01 0.51 -2.48
CA SER A 144 12.01 0.94 -1.09
C SER A 144 12.42 -0.16 -0.12
N LEU A 145 11.97 -1.40 -0.33
CA LEU A 145 12.33 -2.53 0.52
C LEU A 145 13.84 -2.81 0.56
N VAL A 146 14.53 -2.49 -0.54
CA VAL A 146 15.97 -2.68 -0.68
C VAL A 146 16.75 -1.45 -0.22
N ILE A 147 16.33 -0.27 -0.66
CA ILE A 147 17.03 1.00 -0.42
C ILE A 147 16.89 1.42 1.04
N SER A 148 15.74 1.18 1.65
CA SER A 148 15.43 1.65 3.01
C SER A 148 16.39 1.11 4.08
N PRO A 149 16.64 -0.19 4.21
CA PRO A 149 17.60 -0.69 5.20
C PRO A 149 19.00 -0.13 4.97
N LEU A 150 19.47 -0.07 3.71
CA LEU A 150 20.77 0.49 3.35
C LEU A 150 20.86 1.97 3.71
N LEU A 151 19.89 2.77 3.28
CA LEU A 151 19.91 4.20 3.48
C LEU A 151 19.74 4.58 4.96
N SER A 152 18.96 3.78 5.72
CA SER A 152 18.77 4.00 7.15
C SER A 152 20.07 3.84 7.97
N GLU A 153 21.07 3.13 7.44
CA GLU A 153 22.38 3.00 8.07
C GLU A 153 23.16 4.31 8.04
N TYR A 154 23.04 5.07 6.94
CA TYR A 154 23.77 6.33 6.74
C TYR A 154 23.08 7.54 7.35
N ILE A 155 21.77 7.66 7.17
CA ILE A 155 21.01 8.85 7.59
C ILE A 155 20.04 8.58 8.75
N GLY A 156 19.96 7.35 9.22
CA GLY A 156 18.99 6.93 10.23
C GLY A 156 17.55 6.92 9.71
N VAL A 157 16.62 6.42 10.51
CA VAL A 157 15.18 6.42 10.16
C VAL A 157 14.60 7.83 10.25
N ALA A 158 15.08 8.65 11.18
CA ALA A 158 14.73 10.08 11.23
C ALA A 158 15.10 10.79 9.92
N GLY A 159 16.30 10.51 9.37
CA GLY A 159 16.72 11.01 8.06
C GLY A 159 15.85 10.53 6.90
N LEU A 160 15.34 9.29 6.96
CA LEU A 160 14.35 8.80 5.98
C LEU A 160 13.05 9.60 6.03
N PHE A 161 12.57 9.96 7.22
CA PHE A 161 11.40 10.82 7.35
C PHE A 161 11.65 12.24 6.82
N VAL A 162 12.83 12.80 7.06
CA VAL A 162 13.22 14.10 6.45
C VAL A 162 13.23 13.98 4.92
N LEU A 163 13.86 12.93 4.39
CA LEU A 163 13.91 12.67 2.94
C LEU A 163 12.49 12.56 2.36
N THR A 164 11.60 11.83 3.05
CA THR A 164 10.19 11.70 2.69
C THR A 164 9.49 13.06 2.61
N GLY A 165 9.70 13.91 3.62
CA GLY A 165 9.16 15.29 3.64
C GLY A 165 9.67 16.13 2.48
N VAL A 166 10.98 16.09 2.21
CA VAL A 166 11.62 16.83 1.10
C VAL A 166 11.10 16.34 -0.26
N LEU A 167 11.03 15.01 -0.49
CA LEU A 167 10.48 14.44 -1.73
C LEU A 167 9.02 14.86 -1.94
N THR A 168 8.24 14.96 -0.86
CA THR A 168 6.86 15.43 -0.92
C THR A 168 6.78 16.92 -1.29
N LEU A 169 7.64 17.76 -0.74
CA LEU A 169 7.71 19.17 -1.14
C LEU A 169 8.17 19.33 -2.60
N LEU A 170 9.12 18.52 -3.06
CA LEU A 170 9.49 18.47 -4.47
C LEU A 170 8.31 18.06 -5.36
N SER A 171 7.47 17.14 -4.91
CA SER A 171 6.25 16.75 -5.62
C SER A 171 5.30 17.95 -5.81
N ILE A 172 5.19 18.85 -4.84
CA ILE A 172 4.42 20.10 -4.98
C ILE A 172 4.97 20.97 -6.12
N LEU A 173 6.29 21.11 -6.22
CA LEU A 173 6.92 21.85 -7.30
C LEU A 173 6.67 21.20 -8.66
N VAL A 174 6.74 19.86 -8.74
CA VAL A 174 6.42 19.10 -9.96
C VAL A 174 4.97 19.35 -10.39
N VAL A 175 4.00 19.27 -9.47
CA VAL A 175 2.60 19.58 -9.78
C VAL A 175 2.43 21.01 -10.25
N LYS A 176 3.12 21.96 -9.62
CA LYS A 176 3.01 23.39 -9.95
C LYS A 176 3.54 23.71 -11.34
N PHE A 177 4.69 23.16 -11.70
CA PHE A 177 5.43 23.58 -12.90
C PHE A 177 5.26 22.65 -14.10
N LEU A 178 5.03 21.35 -13.86
CA LEU A 178 4.99 20.34 -14.93
C LEU A 178 3.59 19.83 -15.25
N VAL A 179 2.62 20.02 -14.33
CA VAL A 179 1.24 19.59 -14.56
C VAL A 179 0.42 20.78 -15.00
N PRO A 180 -0.21 20.76 -16.19
CA PRO A 180 -1.09 21.84 -16.65
C PRO A 180 -2.34 21.92 -15.80
N ASP A 181 -2.97 23.12 -15.77
CA ASP A 181 -4.30 23.25 -15.16
C ASP A 181 -5.34 22.62 -16.09
N PRO A 182 -6.28 21.83 -15.57
CA PRO A 182 -7.36 21.30 -16.38
C PRO A 182 -8.22 22.47 -16.88
N VAL A 183 -8.39 22.56 -18.20
CA VAL A 183 -9.12 23.67 -18.88
C VAL A 183 -10.59 23.70 -18.47
N ARG A 184 -11.16 22.58 -18.06
CA ARG A 184 -12.42 22.40 -17.34
C ARG A 184 -12.32 21.10 -16.56
N SER A 185 -12.68 21.11 -15.28
CA SER A 185 -13.06 19.88 -14.57
C SER A 185 -14.33 19.37 -15.25
N LYS A 186 -14.20 18.45 -16.22
CA LYS A 186 -15.36 17.75 -16.76
C LYS A 186 -15.78 16.74 -15.72
N LEU A 187 -17.05 16.77 -15.34
CA LEU A 187 -17.68 15.69 -14.59
C LEU A 187 -17.53 14.41 -15.43
N HIS A 188 -16.61 13.57 -15.04
CA HIS A 188 -16.46 12.23 -15.60
C HIS A 188 -17.22 11.28 -14.68
N GLU A 189 -18.49 11.01 -14.97
CA GLU A 189 -19.37 10.15 -14.15
C GLU A 189 -18.73 8.78 -13.88
N ASP A 190 -17.88 8.29 -14.78
CA ASP A 190 -17.15 7.03 -14.66
C ASP A 190 -15.92 7.08 -13.73
N ALA A 191 -15.35 8.27 -13.50
CA ALA A 191 -14.15 8.48 -12.68
C ALA A 191 -14.43 9.10 -11.31
N GLU A 192 -15.62 9.67 -11.10
CA GLU A 192 -15.98 10.35 -9.88
C GLU A 192 -16.60 9.41 -8.83
N VAL A 193 -16.35 9.76 -7.57
CA VAL A 193 -16.98 9.08 -6.44
C VAL A 193 -18.38 9.65 -6.23
N GLN A 194 -19.41 8.81 -6.40
CA GLN A 194 -20.82 9.17 -6.20
C GLN A 194 -21.32 8.67 -4.82
N PRO A 195 -21.32 9.51 -3.77
CA PRO A 195 -21.69 9.08 -2.41
C PRO A 195 -23.08 8.50 -2.32
N ALA A 196 -24.04 9.03 -3.07
CA ALA A 196 -25.42 8.56 -3.10
C ALA A 196 -25.55 7.10 -3.57
N ARG A 197 -24.56 6.60 -4.34
CA ARG A 197 -24.55 5.27 -4.93
C ARG A 197 -23.60 4.28 -4.25
N PHE A 198 -23.00 4.64 -3.10
CA PHE A 198 -22.19 3.68 -2.32
C PHE A 198 -22.94 2.39 -1.99
N GLY A 199 -24.25 2.50 -1.69
CA GLY A 199 -25.09 1.35 -1.40
C GLY A 199 -25.15 0.33 -2.53
N GLU A 200 -25.05 0.75 -3.80
CA GLU A 200 -25.04 -0.15 -4.94
C GLU A 200 -23.73 -0.95 -5.01
N VAL A 201 -22.60 -0.29 -4.79
CA VAL A 201 -21.27 -0.94 -4.74
C VAL A 201 -21.20 -1.94 -3.58
N LEU A 202 -21.69 -1.55 -2.39
CA LEU A 202 -21.69 -2.40 -1.20
C LEU A 202 -22.69 -3.56 -1.27
N LYS A 203 -23.69 -3.54 -2.14
CA LYS A 203 -24.60 -4.66 -2.39
C LYS A 203 -24.08 -5.66 -3.43
N ASN A 204 -23.10 -5.25 -4.25
CA ASN A 204 -22.53 -6.13 -5.26
C ASN A 204 -21.58 -7.13 -4.60
N LYS A 205 -21.97 -8.40 -4.60
CA LYS A 205 -21.22 -9.50 -3.94
C LYS A 205 -19.82 -9.69 -4.51
N GLU A 206 -19.63 -9.48 -5.82
CA GLU A 206 -18.33 -9.64 -6.48
C GLU A 206 -17.37 -8.51 -6.06
N LEU A 207 -17.86 -7.26 -6.01
CA LEU A 207 -17.07 -6.14 -5.51
C LEU A 207 -16.77 -6.29 -4.02
N LEU A 208 -17.70 -6.80 -3.21
CA LEU A 208 -17.44 -7.08 -1.78
C LEU A 208 -16.32 -8.10 -1.59
N ARG A 209 -16.29 -9.16 -2.42
CA ARG A 209 -15.23 -10.17 -2.38
C ARG A 209 -13.86 -9.58 -2.71
N LEU A 210 -13.78 -8.72 -3.72
CA LEU A 210 -12.55 -8.02 -4.08
C LEU A 210 -12.13 -7.01 -3.00
N ASN A 211 -13.08 -6.30 -2.41
CA ASN A 211 -12.83 -5.38 -1.29
C ASN A 211 -12.31 -6.12 -0.05
N PHE A 212 -12.86 -7.28 0.27
CA PHE A 212 -12.31 -8.14 1.31
C PHE A 212 -10.92 -8.65 0.94
N GLY A 213 -10.69 -8.97 -0.33
CA GLY A 213 -9.40 -9.42 -0.84
C GLY A 213 -8.29 -8.40 -0.63
N ILE A 214 -8.52 -7.15 -1.03
CA ILE A 214 -7.50 -6.09 -0.83
C ILE A 214 -7.30 -5.79 0.66
N PHE A 215 -8.37 -5.79 1.46
CA PHE A 215 -8.25 -5.68 2.91
C PHE A 215 -7.34 -6.78 3.47
N ALA A 216 -7.58 -8.04 3.13
CA ALA A 216 -6.82 -9.20 3.61
C ALA A 216 -5.35 -9.14 3.15
N LEU A 217 -5.12 -8.76 1.88
CA LEU A 217 -3.79 -8.62 1.30
C LEU A 217 -2.95 -7.58 2.05
N GLN A 218 -3.50 -6.39 2.25
CA GLN A 218 -2.80 -5.28 2.91
C GLN A 218 -2.69 -5.48 4.43
N CYS A 219 -3.68 -6.10 5.04
CA CYS A 219 -3.65 -6.48 6.45
C CYS A 219 -2.51 -7.49 6.71
N GLY A 220 -2.42 -8.53 5.88
CA GLY A 220 -1.34 -9.52 5.96
C GLY A 220 0.04 -8.91 5.72
N MET A 221 0.17 -8.01 4.74
CA MET A 221 1.42 -7.29 4.47
C MET A 221 1.86 -6.44 5.67
N MET A 222 0.96 -5.64 6.22
CA MET A 222 1.31 -4.76 7.33
C MET A 222 1.62 -5.54 8.61
N ALA A 223 0.88 -6.62 8.89
CA ALA A 223 1.17 -7.52 10.02
C ALA A 223 2.54 -8.20 9.86
N LEU A 224 2.87 -8.63 8.63
CA LEU A 224 4.19 -9.18 8.29
C LEU A 224 5.31 -8.18 8.61
N PHE A 225 5.24 -6.94 8.10
CA PHE A 225 6.26 -5.92 8.35
C PHE A 225 6.29 -5.39 9.79
N THR A 226 5.23 -5.60 10.57
CA THR A 226 5.22 -5.30 12.00
C THR A 226 6.09 -6.29 12.81
N SER A 227 6.19 -7.55 12.36
CA SER A 227 6.87 -8.63 13.11
C SER A 227 8.16 -9.13 12.45
N LEU A 228 8.21 -9.24 11.12
CA LEU A 228 9.34 -9.83 10.38
C LEU A 228 10.71 -9.19 10.67
N PRO A 229 10.84 -7.84 10.75
CA PRO A 229 12.14 -7.24 11.06
C PRO A 229 12.71 -7.70 12.40
N PHE A 230 11.87 -7.98 13.39
CA PHE A 230 12.29 -8.54 14.68
C PHE A 230 12.76 -9.99 14.53
N ALA A 231 12.04 -10.82 13.75
CA ALA A 231 12.44 -12.20 13.50
C ALA A 231 13.82 -12.30 12.82
N LEU A 232 14.09 -11.42 11.85
CA LEU A 232 15.40 -11.34 11.22
C LEU A 232 16.50 -10.91 12.19
N GLN A 233 16.19 -9.96 13.08
CA GLN A 233 17.12 -9.49 14.08
C GLN A 233 17.41 -10.57 15.14
N ASP A 234 16.41 -11.33 15.59
CA ASP A 234 16.56 -12.44 16.54
C ASP A 234 17.46 -13.57 15.98
N LEU A 235 17.50 -13.72 14.65
CA LEU A 235 18.41 -14.63 13.95
C LEU A 235 19.83 -14.05 13.73
N GLY A 236 20.11 -12.86 14.29
CA GLY A 236 21.41 -12.21 14.21
C GLY A 236 21.63 -11.39 12.92
N LEU A 237 20.62 -11.23 12.06
CA LEU A 237 20.74 -10.39 10.87
C LEU A 237 20.53 -8.91 11.26
N ASN A 238 21.60 -8.11 11.19
CA ASN A 238 21.51 -6.68 11.46
C ASN A 238 20.53 -6.01 10.46
N LYS A 239 19.78 -5.01 10.96
CA LYS A 239 18.82 -4.25 10.16
C LYS A 239 19.38 -3.72 8.82
N ALA A 240 20.65 -3.32 8.80
CA ALA A 240 21.35 -2.87 7.60
C ALA A 240 21.48 -3.96 6.52
N HIS A 241 21.40 -5.24 6.88
CA HIS A 241 21.53 -6.37 5.98
C HIS A 241 20.19 -7.03 5.61
N HIS A 242 19.05 -6.53 6.12
CA HIS A 242 17.72 -7.04 5.77
C HIS A 242 17.45 -6.99 4.26
N TRP A 243 18.05 -6.06 3.53
CA TRP A 243 17.95 -5.97 2.06
C TRP A 243 18.42 -7.25 1.35
N GLN A 244 19.34 -8.01 1.95
CA GLN A 244 19.82 -9.29 1.38
C GLN A 244 18.71 -10.34 1.30
N VAL A 245 17.70 -10.24 2.17
CA VAL A 245 16.51 -11.10 2.15
C VAL A 245 15.43 -10.49 1.27
N TYR A 246 15.23 -9.18 1.32
CA TYR A 246 14.18 -8.49 0.57
C TYR A 246 14.48 -8.40 -0.93
N LEU A 247 15.74 -8.17 -1.32
CA LEU A 247 16.12 -8.01 -2.73
C LEU A 247 15.78 -9.22 -3.59
N PRO A 248 16.26 -10.44 -3.27
CA PRO A 248 15.91 -11.62 -4.08
C PRO A 248 14.40 -11.88 -4.04
N ALA A 249 13.73 -11.68 -2.90
CA ALA A 249 12.30 -11.92 -2.77
C ALA A 249 11.48 -11.00 -3.69
N THR A 250 11.79 -9.70 -3.69
CA THR A 250 11.08 -8.73 -4.53
C THR A 250 11.41 -8.88 -6.01
N LEU A 251 12.68 -9.10 -6.39
CA LEU A 251 13.07 -9.26 -7.79
C LEU A 251 12.46 -10.51 -8.40
N ILE A 252 12.57 -11.66 -7.73
CA ILE A 252 11.97 -12.92 -8.21
C ILE A 252 10.45 -12.76 -8.28
N GLY A 253 9.82 -12.12 -7.28
CA GLY A 253 8.40 -11.84 -7.27
C GLY A 253 7.95 -11.03 -8.48
N LEU A 254 8.67 -9.95 -8.83
CA LEU A 254 8.38 -9.12 -10.01
C LEU A 254 8.57 -9.90 -11.32
N VAL A 255 9.67 -10.63 -11.46
CA VAL A 255 9.97 -11.40 -12.68
C VAL A 255 8.93 -12.48 -12.93
N LEU A 256 8.50 -13.22 -11.88
CA LEU A 256 7.55 -14.31 -12.02
C LEU A 256 6.08 -13.83 -12.12
N MET A 257 5.76 -12.61 -11.64
CA MET A 257 4.46 -12.01 -11.85
C MET A 257 4.13 -11.82 -13.34
N ILE A 258 5.13 -11.38 -14.15
CA ILE A 258 4.90 -11.01 -15.56
C ILE A 258 4.35 -12.18 -16.38
N PRO A 259 5.00 -13.36 -16.43
CA PRO A 259 4.47 -14.49 -17.19
C PRO A 259 3.14 -15.01 -16.61
N ALA A 260 2.94 -14.94 -15.29
CA ALA A 260 1.67 -15.34 -14.67
C ALA A 260 0.51 -14.49 -15.18
N ILE A 261 0.65 -13.18 -15.21
CA ILE A 261 -0.38 -12.26 -15.70
C ILE A 261 -0.61 -12.45 -17.20
N ILE A 262 0.46 -12.57 -18.02
CA ILE A 262 0.33 -12.82 -19.46
C ILE A 262 -0.44 -14.12 -19.74
N VAL A 263 -0.12 -15.20 -19.03
CA VAL A 263 -0.86 -16.47 -19.15
C VAL A 263 -2.31 -16.31 -18.71
N GLY A 264 -2.55 -15.56 -17.63
CA GLY A 264 -3.90 -15.26 -17.15
C GLY A 264 -4.78 -14.56 -18.20
N GLU A 265 -4.21 -13.54 -18.86
CA GLU A 265 -4.93 -12.75 -19.87
C GLU A 265 -5.07 -13.50 -21.20
N THR A 266 -3.97 -14.07 -21.72
CA THR A 266 -3.98 -14.69 -23.06
C THR A 266 -4.73 -16.02 -23.12
N ARG A 267 -4.77 -16.77 -22.00
CA ARG A 267 -5.49 -18.05 -21.91
C ARG A 267 -6.83 -17.97 -21.20
N ASN A 268 -7.30 -16.79 -20.91
CA ASN A 268 -8.57 -16.55 -20.18
C ASN A 268 -8.60 -17.27 -18.80
N LYS A 269 -7.46 -17.31 -18.10
CA LYS A 269 -7.26 -18.01 -16.81
C LYS A 269 -7.05 -17.05 -15.64
N LEU A 270 -7.57 -15.83 -15.72
CA LEU A 270 -7.37 -14.80 -14.69
C LEU A 270 -7.81 -15.27 -13.31
N LYS A 271 -8.95 -15.96 -13.19
CA LYS A 271 -9.41 -16.52 -11.92
C LYS A 271 -8.43 -17.55 -11.34
N GLN A 272 -7.87 -18.43 -12.17
CA GLN A 272 -6.91 -19.44 -11.73
C GLN A 272 -5.60 -18.79 -11.23
N ILE A 273 -5.11 -17.77 -11.96
CA ILE A 273 -3.92 -17.00 -11.55
C ILE A 273 -4.18 -16.23 -10.27
N PHE A 274 -5.39 -15.65 -10.11
CA PHE A 274 -5.80 -14.98 -8.90
C PHE A 274 -5.81 -15.93 -7.69
N LEU A 275 -6.43 -17.10 -7.82
CA LEU A 275 -6.45 -18.13 -6.78
C LEU A 275 -5.04 -18.65 -6.47
N LEU A 276 -4.19 -18.82 -7.49
CA LEU A 276 -2.79 -19.18 -7.32
C LEU A 276 -2.06 -18.11 -6.46
N GLY A 277 -2.28 -16.83 -6.73
CA GLY A 277 -1.70 -15.74 -5.94
C GLY A 277 -2.09 -15.84 -4.46
N ILE A 278 -3.36 -16.09 -4.15
CA ILE A 278 -3.83 -16.26 -2.76
C ILE A 278 -3.20 -17.51 -2.13
N ALA A 279 -3.16 -18.62 -2.86
CA ALA A 279 -2.56 -19.87 -2.38
C ALA A 279 -1.06 -19.72 -2.08
N LEU A 280 -0.31 -18.97 -2.90
CA LEU A 280 1.09 -18.66 -2.66
C LEU A 280 1.28 -17.84 -1.38
N ILE A 281 0.45 -16.82 -1.14
CA ILE A 281 0.52 -16.05 0.12
C ILE A 281 0.17 -16.94 1.30
N PHE A 282 -0.86 -17.78 1.20
CA PHE A 282 -1.21 -18.72 2.25
C PHE A 282 -0.05 -19.67 2.58
N ALA A 283 0.54 -20.29 1.57
CA ALA A 283 1.72 -21.16 1.74
C ALA A 283 2.90 -20.43 2.36
N SER A 284 3.14 -19.18 1.97
CA SER A 284 4.17 -18.33 2.57
C SER A 284 3.92 -18.06 4.06
N GLN A 285 2.68 -17.76 4.46
CA GLN A 285 2.34 -17.54 5.88
C GLN A 285 2.60 -18.80 6.71
N LEU A 286 2.24 -19.97 6.19
CA LEU A 286 2.58 -21.24 6.84
C LEU A 286 4.10 -21.48 6.86
N GLY A 287 4.80 -21.15 5.79
CA GLY A 287 6.25 -21.23 5.73
C GLY A 287 6.93 -20.35 6.78
N LEU A 288 6.42 -19.14 7.00
CA LEU A 288 6.89 -18.24 8.05
C LEU A 288 6.54 -18.77 9.45
N LEU A 289 5.33 -19.31 9.64
CA LEU A 289 4.91 -19.86 10.94
C LEU A 289 5.86 -20.95 11.43
N PHE A 290 6.33 -21.82 10.53
CA PHE A 290 7.20 -22.95 10.89
C PHE A 290 8.69 -22.69 10.63
N GLY A 291 9.04 -21.67 9.83
CA GLY A 291 10.39 -21.43 9.33
C GLY A 291 11.17 -20.31 10.02
N LEU A 292 10.67 -19.73 11.10
CA LEU A 292 11.29 -18.58 11.78
C LEU A 292 12.67 -18.87 12.41
N HIS A 293 13.09 -20.10 12.43
CA HIS A 293 14.39 -20.52 12.97
C HIS A 293 15.55 -20.41 11.95
N SER A 294 15.27 -20.02 10.72
CA SER A 294 16.27 -19.96 9.64
C SER A 294 16.03 -18.79 8.70
N VAL A 295 17.05 -17.96 8.49
CA VAL A 295 17.01 -16.85 7.51
C VAL A 295 16.71 -17.35 6.09
N TRP A 296 17.19 -18.55 5.70
CA TRP A 296 16.92 -19.15 4.42
C TRP A 296 15.45 -19.53 4.22
N LEU A 297 14.80 -20.08 5.27
CA LEU A 297 13.38 -20.43 5.21
C LEU A 297 12.51 -19.17 5.18
N ILE A 298 12.88 -18.13 5.93
CA ILE A 298 12.24 -16.83 5.85
C ILE A 298 12.39 -16.26 4.43
N GLY A 299 13.59 -16.28 3.87
CA GLY A 299 13.87 -15.80 2.51
C GLY A 299 13.04 -16.52 1.46
N LEU A 300 12.98 -17.86 1.51
CA LEU A 300 12.16 -18.66 0.61
C LEU A 300 10.67 -18.34 0.75
N SER A 301 10.18 -18.24 1.98
CA SER A 301 8.79 -17.87 2.26
C SER A 301 8.46 -16.48 1.73
N LEU A 302 9.37 -15.51 1.83
CA LEU A 302 9.19 -14.16 1.28
C LEU A 302 9.22 -14.15 -0.25
N ILE A 303 10.03 -14.97 -0.89
CA ILE A 303 9.99 -15.13 -2.36
C ILE A 303 8.59 -15.58 -2.79
N VAL A 304 8.06 -16.63 -2.15
CA VAL A 304 6.70 -17.14 -2.41
C VAL A 304 5.66 -16.06 -2.12
N TYR A 305 5.81 -15.31 -1.02
CA TYR A 305 4.94 -14.20 -0.65
C TYR A 305 4.88 -13.14 -1.75
N PHE A 306 6.03 -12.64 -2.19
CA PHE A 306 6.07 -11.54 -3.17
C PHE A 306 5.64 -11.96 -4.57
N ILE A 307 5.79 -13.23 -4.95
CA ILE A 307 5.18 -13.74 -6.18
C ILE A 307 3.65 -13.59 -6.09
N GLY A 308 3.04 -14.12 -5.04
CA GLY A 308 1.59 -14.02 -4.82
C GLY A 308 1.12 -12.58 -4.66
N PHE A 309 1.82 -11.77 -3.86
CA PHE A 309 1.51 -10.37 -3.60
C PHE A 309 1.48 -9.54 -4.89
N ASN A 310 2.52 -9.63 -5.72
CA ASN A 310 2.60 -8.87 -6.98
C ASN A 310 1.52 -9.30 -7.98
N ILE A 311 1.23 -10.62 -8.09
CA ILE A 311 0.13 -11.11 -8.92
C ILE A 311 -1.20 -10.50 -8.49
N LEU A 312 -1.48 -10.48 -7.19
CA LEU A 312 -2.74 -10.00 -6.64
C LEU A 312 -2.84 -8.47 -6.72
N GLU A 313 -1.78 -7.75 -6.39
CA GLU A 313 -1.74 -6.28 -6.45
C GLU A 313 -1.95 -5.77 -7.89
N ALA A 314 -1.45 -6.50 -8.90
CA ALA A 314 -1.67 -6.16 -10.30
C ALA A 314 -3.07 -6.57 -10.81
N SER A 315 -3.61 -7.70 -10.37
CA SER A 315 -4.86 -8.25 -10.92
C SER A 315 -6.12 -7.69 -10.25
N GLN A 316 -6.10 -7.40 -8.94
CA GLN A 316 -7.30 -6.95 -8.21
C GLN A 316 -7.89 -5.64 -8.74
N PRO A 317 -7.12 -4.54 -8.93
CA PRO A 317 -7.68 -3.29 -9.46
C PRO A 317 -8.29 -3.46 -10.86
N SER A 318 -7.66 -4.30 -11.69
CA SER A 318 -8.18 -4.64 -13.01
C SER A 318 -9.53 -5.35 -12.93
N LEU A 319 -9.67 -6.31 -12.02
CA LEU A 319 -10.93 -7.03 -11.79
C LEU A 319 -12.02 -6.09 -11.27
N VAL A 320 -11.72 -5.20 -10.31
CA VAL A 320 -12.68 -4.20 -9.82
C VAL A 320 -13.19 -3.33 -10.97
N SER A 321 -12.27 -2.83 -11.82
CA SER A 321 -12.63 -2.00 -12.96
C SER A 321 -13.46 -2.73 -14.04
N LYS A 322 -13.28 -4.05 -14.19
CA LYS A 322 -14.05 -4.88 -15.15
C LYS A 322 -15.43 -5.24 -14.62
N ILE A 323 -15.58 -5.49 -13.31
CA ILE A 323 -16.83 -5.92 -12.68
C ILE A 323 -17.73 -4.73 -12.37
N ALA A 324 -17.15 -3.58 -12.03
CA ALA A 324 -17.91 -2.38 -11.72
C ALA A 324 -18.67 -1.87 -12.96
N PRO A 325 -19.97 -1.50 -12.82
CA PRO A 325 -20.69 -0.80 -13.87
C PRO A 325 -19.93 0.45 -14.33
N ALA A 326 -20.01 0.79 -15.62
CA ALA A 326 -19.24 1.90 -16.18
C ALA A 326 -19.40 3.21 -15.40
N GLU A 327 -20.65 3.52 -14.99
CA GLU A 327 -21.01 4.71 -14.22
C GLU A 327 -20.53 4.70 -12.76
N LEU A 328 -20.10 3.54 -12.22
CA LEU A 328 -19.73 3.34 -10.82
C LEU A 328 -18.25 3.00 -10.63
N LYS A 329 -17.45 3.00 -11.68
CA LYS A 329 -16.03 2.61 -11.60
C LYS A 329 -15.27 3.48 -10.60
N GLY A 330 -15.46 4.79 -10.61
CA GLY A 330 -14.83 5.71 -9.65
C GLY A 330 -15.23 5.40 -8.21
N THR A 331 -16.53 5.17 -7.97
CA THR A 331 -17.03 4.80 -6.63
C THR A 331 -16.49 3.45 -6.17
N ALA A 332 -16.49 2.43 -7.05
CA ALA A 332 -15.97 1.11 -6.74
C ALA A 332 -14.47 1.14 -6.41
N MET A 333 -13.68 1.88 -7.19
CA MET A 333 -12.25 2.08 -6.91
C MET A 333 -12.02 2.89 -5.63
N GLY A 334 -12.87 3.87 -5.33
CA GLY A 334 -12.82 4.61 -4.06
C GLY A 334 -13.03 3.71 -2.85
N VAL A 335 -14.05 2.83 -2.89
CA VAL A 335 -14.31 1.84 -1.83
C VAL A 335 -13.14 0.86 -1.73
N TYR A 336 -12.65 0.35 -2.86
CA TYR A 336 -11.50 -0.55 -2.92
C TYR A 336 -10.25 0.05 -2.26
N ASN A 337 -9.88 1.28 -2.60
CA ASN A 337 -8.74 1.97 -2.02
C ASN A 337 -8.94 2.29 -0.53
N THR A 338 -10.18 2.54 -0.11
CA THR A 338 -10.50 2.71 1.31
C THR A 338 -10.29 1.40 2.06
N MET A 339 -10.76 0.27 1.52
CA MET A 339 -10.56 -1.06 2.13
C MET A 339 -9.08 -1.46 2.15
N GLN A 340 -8.29 -1.06 1.16
CA GLN A 340 -6.82 -1.16 1.18
C GLN A 340 -6.23 -0.45 2.40
N SER A 341 -6.65 0.78 2.64
CA SER A 341 -6.16 1.60 3.76
C SER A 341 -6.63 1.07 5.12
N VAL A 342 -7.87 0.56 5.20
CA VAL A 342 -8.38 -0.14 6.39
C VAL A 342 -7.56 -1.41 6.67
N GLY A 343 -7.16 -2.13 5.62
CA GLY A 343 -6.27 -3.29 5.73
C GLY A 343 -4.91 -2.93 6.34
N LEU A 344 -4.29 -1.84 5.88
CA LEU A 344 -3.04 -1.34 6.45
C LEU A 344 -3.17 -1.04 7.95
N PHE A 345 -4.26 -0.37 8.35
CA PHE A 345 -4.53 -0.11 9.76
C PHE A 345 -4.76 -1.41 10.54
N GLY A 346 -5.63 -2.28 10.04
CA GLY A 346 -5.96 -3.56 10.67
C GLY A 346 -4.73 -4.44 10.87
N GLY A 347 -3.86 -4.53 9.86
CA GLY A 347 -2.62 -5.30 9.93
C GLY A 347 -1.62 -4.74 10.94
N GLY A 348 -1.49 -3.42 11.03
CA GLY A 348 -0.64 -2.79 12.05
C GLY A 348 -1.21 -2.99 13.45
N ALA A 349 -2.47 -2.63 13.66
CA ALA A 349 -3.12 -2.68 14.99
C ALA A 349 -3.26 -4.13 15.50
N LEU A 350 -3.86 -5.03 14.71
CA LEU A 350 -4.03 -6.43 15.08
C LEU A 350 -2.70 -7.19 15.08
N GLY A 351 -1.82 -6.92 14.10
CA GLY A 351 -0.49 -7.51 14.06
C GLY A 351 0.33 -7.14 15.30
N GLY A 352 0.33 -5.87 15.70
CA GLY A 352 1.01 -5.42 16.92
C GLY A 352 0.40 -5.99 18.19
N LEU A 353 -0.94 -6.04 18.28
CA LEU A 353 -1.66 -6.62 19.41
C LEU A 353 -1.34 -8.11 19.57
N LEU A 354 -1.43 -8.87 18.48
CA LEU A 354 -1.16 -10.31 18.49
C LEU A 354 0.33 -10.61 18.73
N PHE A 355 1.21 -9.78 18.18
CA PHE A 355 2.63 -9.89 18.43
C PHE A 355 2.98 -9.63 19.89
N HIS A 356 2.32 -8.67 20.54
CA HIS A 356 2.50 -8.38 21.97
C HIS A 356 2.10 -9.55 22.88
N HIS A 357 0.94 -10.18 22.60
CA HIS A 357 0.38 -11.21 23.49
C HIS A 357 0.82 -12.64 23.14
N TYR A 358 1.04 -12.94 21.86
CA TYR A 358 1.25 -14.30 21.35
C TYR A 358 2.56 -14.45 20.53
N GLY A 359 3.37 -13.38 20.44
CA GLY A 359 4.60 -13.37 19.66
C GLY A 359 4.37 -13.60 18.17
N PHE A 360 5.37 -14.10 17.48
CA PHE A 360 5.33 -14.36 16.04
C PHE A 360 4.23 -15.36 15.64
N ASN A 361 4.02 -16.40 16.46
CA ASN A 361 3.01 -17.42 16.16
C ASN A 361 1.60 -16.81 16.07
N GLY A 362 1.25 -15.88 16.99
CA GLY A 362 -0.03 -15.19 16.94
C GLY A 362 -0.24 -14.43 15.62
N VAL A 363 0.78 -13.72 15.15
CA VAL A 363 0.72 -12.96 13.92
C VAL A 363 0.54 -13.88 12.70
N PHE A 364 1.38 -14.91 12.56
CA PHE A 364 1.34 -15.77 11.36
C PHE A 364 0.15 -16.73 11.35
N VAL A 365 -0.35 -17.17 12.51
CA VAL A 365 -1.63 -17.89 12.60
C VAL A 365 -2.79 -16.98 12.14
N PHE A 366 -2.87 -15.75 12.65
CA PHE A 366 -3.87 -14.78 12.22
C PHE A 366 -3.82 -14.54 10.72
N CYS A 367 -2.64 -14.27 10.15
CA CYS A 367 -2.48 -14.08 8.72
C CYS A 367 -2.90 -15.32 7.93
N SER A 368 -2.52 -16.52 8.39
CA SER A 368 -2.92 -17.78 7.73
C SER A 368 -4.43 -17.96 7.73
N VAL A 369 -5.11 -17.70 8.86
CA VAL A 369 -6.57 -17.79 8.95
C VAL A 369 -7.25 -16.75 8.04
N LEU A 370 -6.77 -15.51 8.05
CA LEU A 370 -7.32 -14.44 7.21
C LEU A 370 -7.19 -14.74 5.72
N ILE A 371 -6.01 -15.18 5.28
CA ILE A 371 -5.75 -15.51 3.87
C ILE A 371 -6.47 -16.81 3.48
N GLY A 372 -6.56 -17.79 4.38
CA GLY A 372 -7.34 -19.01 4.16
C GLY A 372 -8.83 -18.73 3.98
N ALA A 373 -9.40 -17.85 4.81
CA ALA A 373 -10.77 -17.37 4.65
C ALA A 373 -10.97 -16.65 3.30
N TRP A 374 -10.02 -15.80 2.92
CA TRP A 374 -10.04 -15.15 1.61
C TRP A 374 -10.01 -16.16 0.47
N PHE A 375 -9.12 -17.16 0.54
CA PHE A 375 -9.06 -18.23 -0.47
C PHE A 375 -10.39 -18.96 -0.62
N ALA A 376 -11.03 -19.34 0.50
CA ALA A 376 -12.33 -19.99 0.48
C ALA A 376 -13.43 -19.11 -0.17
N ILE A 377 -13.48 -17.82 0.17
CA ILE A 377 -14.41 -16.85 -0.41
C ILE A 377 -14.16 -16.68 -1.92
N ALA A 378 -12.91 -16.60 -2.34
CA ALA A 378 -12.53 -16.41 -3.73
C ALA A 378 -12.78 -17.68 -4.58
N ALA A 379 -12.57 -18.86 -4.02
CA ALA A 379 -12.79 -20.13 -4.72
C ALA A 379 -14.25 -20.36 -5.11
N VAL A 380 -15.19 -19.93 -4.26
CA VAL A 380 -16.64 -20.05 -4.49
C VAL A 380 -17.17 -18.99 -5.48
N ALA A 381 -16.39 -17.97 -5.84
CA ALA A 381 -16.80 -16.96 -6.80
C ALA A 381 -17.08 -17.59 -8.18
N PRO A 382 -18.09 -17.12 -8.94
CA PRO A 382 -18.26 -17.53 -10.33
C PRO A 382 -17.05 -17.16 -11.19
N ALA A 383 -16.89 -17.86 -12.31
CA ALA A 383 -15.75 -17.70 -13.21
C ALA A 383 -15.76 -16.37 -13.97
#